data_25a19d72ef9fdc6ee68d18a5bed75edb
#
_entry.id   25a19d72ef9fdc6ee68d18a5bed75edb
#
_cell.length_a   1.000
_cell.length_b   1.000
_cell.length_c   1.000
_cell.angle_alpha   90.00
_cell.angle_beta   90.00
_cell.angle_gamma   90.00
#
_symmetry.space_group_name_H-M   'P 1'
#
loop_
_entity.id
_entity.type
_entity.pdbx_description
1 polymer ?
#
loop_
_entity_poly.entity_id
_entity_poly.type
_entity_poly.pdbx_seq_one_letter_code
_entity_poly.pdbx_strand_id
1 'polypeptide(L)'
;MPFKKKSNKTDQAFDSITITISSPDEILERSYGEVLKPETINYRSYKPERDGLFCERIFGPVKDYECYCGKYKRIRYKGIVCDRCGVEVTEKKVRRERMGHIKLVVPVVHIWFFKSLPNKIAYLLGTASKKLEAIIYYERYVVIKPGVKAEEGLSRMDLLTEEEYLEILEHLPKENQTLEEGHPDKFVAKMGAEAIFDLLSTLNLDDLSAHLRNEAHQESSMQKKAEALKRLRVVEAFRQGLETANQRPEWTVIQYLPVVPPELRPLVPLDGGRFASSDLNDLYRRVIIRNNRLKRLLEIKAPEVILRNEKRMLQEAVDSLFDNSRKSNAVKAEGGRALKSLSDILKGKQGRFRQNLLGKRVDYSGRSVIVVGPTQQLHECGLPKAMAAELFKPFIIRKLIERGIVKTVKSAKKLVDRKDQVIWEILENILRGHPVLLNRAPTLHRLSIQAFQPRMIEGKACLLYTSPSPRDRTR
;
A
#
# COMPACT_ATOMS: atom_id res chain seq x y z
N MET A 1 23.21 -17.91 0.45
CA MET A 1 22.38 -17.61 1.63
C MET A 1 21.47 -18.80 1.89
N PRO A 2 21.43 -19.37 3.10
CA PRO A 2 20.59 -20.52 3.41
C PRO A 2 19.11 -20.08 3.43
N PHE A 3 18.27 -20.80 2.69
CA PHE A 3 16.83 -20.60 2.67
C PHE A 3 16.25 -20.82 4.08
N LYS A 4 15.75 -19.77 4.71
CA LYS A 4 14.94 -19.90 5.93
C LYS A 4 13.70 -20.75 5.59
N LYS A 5 13.56 -21.91 6.21
CA LYS A 5 12.31 -22.69 6.20
C LYS A 5 11.18 -21.80 6.67
N LYS A 6 10.19 -21.57 5.81
CA LYS A 6 8.93 -20.92 6.24
C LYS A 6 8.31 -21.77 7.34
N SER A 7 8.14 -21.20 8.52
CA SER A 7 7.26 -21.75 9.54
C SER A 7 5.88 -21.95 8.92
N ASN A 8 5.26 -23.11 9.14
CA ASN A 8 3.85 -23.32 8.83
C ASN A 8 3.09 -22.15 9.46
N LYS A 9 2.35 -21.40 8.64
CA LYS A 9 1.37 -20.42 9.13
C LYS A 9 0.30 -21.23 9.87
N THR A 10 0.47 -21.44 11.15
CA THR A 10 -0.65 -21.68 12.05
C THR A 10 -1.48 -20.40 12.02
N ASP A 11 -2.76 -20.51 11.72
CA ASP A 11 -3.72 -19.42 11.89
C ASP A 11 -3.72 -19.05 13.38
N GLN A 12 -2.79 -18.18 13.79
CA GLN A 12 -2.76 -17.65 15.14
C GLN A 12 -3.90 -16.63 15.22
N ALA A 13 -4.84 -16.89 16.11
CA ALA A 13 -5.84 -15.91 16.50
C ALA A 13 -5.11 -14.68 17.05
N PHE A 14 -5.50 -13.48 16.59
CA PHE A 14 -4.95 -12.22 17.08
C PHE A 14 -6.10 -11.29 17.44
N ASP A 15 -5.91 -10.50 18.50
CA ASP A 15 -6.91 -9.56 19.00
C ASP A 15 -6.77 -8.17 18.38
N SER A 16 -5.55 -7.80 17.96
CA SER A 16 -5.26 -6.49 17.40
C SER A 16 -4.23 -6.53 16.28
N ILE A 17 -4.26 -5.53 15.42
CA ILE A 17 -3.26 -5.27 14.38
C ILE A 17 -2.67 -3.89 14.61
N THR A 18 -1.35 -3.80 14.71
CA THR A 18 -0.62 -2.54 14.86
C THR A 18 0.12 -2.22 13.55
N ILE A 19 0.00 -0.98 13.09
CA ILE A 19 0.72 -0.47 11.92
C ILE A 19 1.96 0.27 12.42
N THR A 20 3.13 -0.20 11.97
CA THR A 20 4.42 0.35 12.38
C THR A 20 5.24 0.80 11.17
N ILE A 21 6.26 1.64 11.39
CA ILE A 21 7.25 1.99 10.36
C ILE A 21 8.26 0.85 10.30
N SER A 22 8.46 0.28 9.11
CA SER A 22 9.45 -0.78 8.90
C SER A 22 10.87 -0.24 8.90
N SER A 23 11.78 -0.95 9.55
CA SER A 23 13.21 -0.69 9.45
C SER A 23 13.78 -1.05 8.07
N PRO A 24 14.92 -0.49 7.67
CA PRO A 24 15.63 -0.91 6.46
C PRO A 24 15.93 -2.41 6.45
N ASP A 25 16.30 -2.98 7.60
CA ASP A 25 16.63 -4.41 7.76
C ASP A 25 15.40 -5.29 7.59
N GLU A 26 14.24 -4.89 8.15
CA GLU A 26 12.98 -5.61 7.92
C GLU A 26 12.55 -5.61 6.45
N ILE A 27 12.76 -4.51 5.73
CA ILE A 27 12.46 -4.44 4.29
C ILE A 27 13.34 -5.44 3.53
N LEU A 28 14.62 -5.52 3.85
CA LEU A 28 15.55 -6.47 3.25
C LEU A 28 15.21 -7.92 3.61
N GLU A 29 14.83 -8.19 4.86
CA GLU A 29 14.45 -9.54 5.31
C GLU A 29 13.18 -10.04 4.61
N ARG A 30 12.20 -9.17 4.38
CA ARG A 30 10.97 -9.51 3.66
C ARG A 30 11.14 -9.59 2.15
N SER A 31 12.22 -9.00 1.61
CA SER A 31 12.49 -8.96 0.18
C SER A 31 13.14 -10.24 -0.33
N TYR A 32 12.72 -10.68 -1.50
CA TYR A 32 13.30 -11.84 -2.21
C TYR A 32 14.39 -11.45 -3.21
N GLY A 33 14.64 -10.16 -3.41
CA GLY A 33 15.72 -9.67 -4.25
C GLY A 33 15.55 -8.22 -4.70
N GLU A 34 16.62 -7.67 -5.28
CA GLU A 34 16.69 -6.31 -5.78
C GLU A 34 16.17 -6.23 -7.22
N VAL A 35 15.34 -5.22 -7.50
CA VAL A 35 14.84 -4.89 -8.83
C VAL A 35 15.74 -3.83 -9.44
N LEU A 36 16.48 -4.20 -10.48
CA LEU A 36 17.49 -3.34 -11.12
C LEU A 36 17.00 -2.70 -12.41
N LYS A 37 16.10 -3.41 -13.13
CA LYS A 37 15.67 -3.01 -14.48
C LYS A 37 14.25 -2.45 -14.46
N PRO A 38 13.99 -1.39 -15.26
CA PRO A 38 12.65 -0.81 -15.36
C PRO A 38 11.70 -1.62 -16.25
N GLU A 39 12.23 -2.59 -17.01
CA GLU A 39 11.44 -3.41 -17.95
C GLU A 39 10.50 -4.35 -17.19
N THR A 40 9.33 -4.56 -17.79
CA THR A 40 8.28 -5.44 -17.25
C THR A 40 8.31 -6.82 -17.88
N ILE A 41 8.12 -6.87 -19.20
CA ILE A 41 8.11 -8.10 -20.00
C ILE A 41 8.91 -7.88 -21.27
N ASN A 42 9.42 -8.97 -21.83
CA ASN A 42 10.04 -8.96 -23.14
C ASN A 42 8.94 -8.92 -24.22
N TYR A 43 8.97 -7.94 -25.10
CA TYR A 43 7.94 -7.72 -26.12
C TYR A 43 7.82 -8.85 -27.16
N ARG A 44 8.88 -9.64 -27.38
CA ARG A 44 8.89 -10.78 -28.34
C ARG A 44 8.36 -12.06 -27.73
N SER A 45 8.80 -12.37 -26.49
CA SER A 45 8.48 -13.64 -25.84
C SER A 45 7.31 -13.54 -24.86
N TYR A 46 6.87 -12.33 -24.52
CA TYR A 46 5.88 -12.02 -23.48
C TYR A 46 6.22 -12.59 -22.12
N LYS A 47 7.47 -13.00 -21.91
CA LYS A 47 7.96 -13.49 -20.61
C LYS A 47 8.49 -12.33 -19.77
N PRO A 48 8.39 -12.45 -18.42
CA PRO A 48 8.96 -11.45 -17.50
C PRO A 48 10.46 -11.26 -17.74
N GLU A 49 10.91 -10.01 -17.77
CA GLU A 49 12.32 -9.69 -17.92
C GLU A 49 13.09 -10.02 -16.63
N ARG A 50 14.33 -10.49 -16.78
CA ARG A 50 15.18 -10.82 -15.64
C ARG A 50 15.59 -9.55 -14.91
N ASP A 51 15.53 -9.59 -13.56
CA ASP A 51 15.82 -8.47 -12.65
C ASP A 51 14.93 -7.22 -12.86
N GLY A 52 13.83 -7.40 -13.61
CA GLY A 52 12.80 -6.40 -13.84
C GLY A 52 11.64 -6.47 -12.84
N LEU A 53 10.64 -5.61 -13.05
CA LEU A 53 9.48 -5.46 -12.17
C LEU A 53 8.60 -6.72 -12.05
N PHE A 54 8.71 -7.67 -12.98
CA PHE A 54 7.95 -8.94 -12.98
C PHE A 54 8.84 -10.19 -12.90
N CYS A 55 10.13 -10.03 -12.57
CA CYS A 55 11.13 -11.10 -12.55
C CYS A 55 10.66 -12.34 -11.78
N GLU A 56 10.75 -13.51 -12.44
CA GLU A 56 10.37 -14.78 -11.81
C GLU A 56 11.32 -15.23 -10.70
N ARG A 57 12.59 -14.81 -10.77
CA ARG A 57 13.59 -15.12 -9.74
C ARG A 57 13.27 -14.45 -8.40
N ILE A 58 12.78 -13.20 -8.45
CA ILE A 58 12.43 -12.40 -7.27
C ILE A 58 11.03 -12.76 -6.78
N PHE A 59 10.04 -12.73 -7.66
CA PHE A 59 8.63 -12.81 -7.30
C PHE A 59 8.02 -14.22 -7.44
N GLY A 60 8.73 -15.16 -8.02
CA GLY A 60 8.24 -16.52 -8.26
C GLY A 60 7.75 -16.77 -9.68
N PRO A 61 7.45 -18.05 -10.00
CA PRO A 61 7.09 -18.48 -11.35
C PRO A 61 5.71 -17.96 -11.80
N VAL A 62 5.52 -17.78 -13.10
CA VAL A 62 4.25 -17.39 -13.72
C VAL A 62 3.29 -18.56 -13.80
N LYS A 63 3.81 -19.79 -13.98
CA LYS A 63 3.03 -21.02 -14.06
C LYS A 63 3.33 -21.90 -12.84
N ASP A 64 2.32 -22.63 -12.38
CA ASP A 64 2.48 -23.56 -11.25
C ASP A 64 3.55 -24.61 -11.55
N TYR A 65 4.53 -24.72 -10.66
CA TYR A 65 5.59 -25.73 -10.70
C TYR A 65 6.39 -25.77 -12.02
N GLU A 66 6.58 -24.64 -12.66
CA GLU A 66 7.40 -24.51 -13.86
C GLU A 66 8.43 -23.37 -13.68
N CYS A 67 9.72 -23.63 -13.94
CA CYS A 67 10.75 -22.61 -13.92
C CYS A 67 10.77 -21.82 -15.25
N TYR A 68 11.37 -20.63 -15.26
CA TYR A 68 11.44 -19.73 -16.42
C TYR A 68 12.01 -20.39 -17.69
N CYS A 69 13.09 -21.19 -17.56
CA CYS A 69 13.73 -21.88 -18.67
C CYS A 69 13.04 -23.17 -19.11
N GLY A 70 12.06 -23.66 -18.34
CA GLY A 70 11.32 -24.88 -18.62
C GLY A 70 12.07 -26.19 -18.31
N LYS A 71 13.26 -26.13 -17.70
CA LYS A 71 14.03 -27.33 -17.29
C LYS A 71 13.28 -28.18 -16.26
N TYR A 72 12.72 -27.53 -15.26
CA TYR A 72 11.93 -28.19 -14.21
C TYR A 72 10.45 -27.88 -14.42
N LYS A 73 9.64 -28.92 -14.57
CA LYS A 73 8.18 -28.87 -14.74
C LYS A 73 7.53 -29.91 -13.83
N ARG A 74 6.33 -29.64 -13.36
CA ARG A 74 5.49 -30.49 -12.52
C ARG A 74 5.87 -30.45 -11.03
N ILE A 75 4.91 -30.88 -10.20
CA ILE A 75 4.92 -30.83 -8.73
C ILE A 75 6.09 -31.61 -8.09
N ARG A 76 6.60 -32.65 -8.75
CA ARG A 76 7.72 -33.46 -8.23
C ARG A 76 8.99 -32.68 -7.95
N TYR A 77 9.15 -31.52 -8.57
CA TYR A 77 10.30 -30.62 -8.40
C TYR A 77 10.01 -29.44 -7.46
N LYS A 78 8.92 -29.50 -6.67
CA LYS A 78 8.54 -28.46 -5.72
C LYS A 78 9.69 -28.10 -4.78
N GLY A 79 9.98 -26.80 -4.64
CA GLY A 79 11.00 -26.26 -3.74
C GLY A 79 12.43 -26.26 -4.29
N ILE A 80 12.66 -26.81 -5.49
CA ILE A 80 13.98 -26.80 -6.14
C ILE A 80 14.20 -25.43 -6.77
N VAL A 81 15.36 -24.84 -6.55
CA VAL A 81 15.81 -23.65 -7.26
C VAL A 81 16.56 -24.10 -8.52
N CYS A 82 16.08 -23.62 -9.68
CA CYS A 82 16.69 -23.98 -10.95
C CYS A 82 18.12 -23.42 -11.05
N ASP A 83 19.10 -24.28 -11.28
CA ASP A 83 20.52 -23.94 -11.48
C ASP A 83 20.75 -23.02 -12.70
N ARG A 84 19.92 -23.15 -13.76
CA ARG A 84 20.07 -22.38 -14.99
C ARG A 84 19.43 -20.98 -14.91
N CYS A 85 18.23 -20.85 -14.35
CA CYS A 85 17.49 -19.58 -14.36
C CYS A 85 17.30 -18.98 -12.95
N GLY A 86 17.64 -19.71 -11.88
CA GLY A 86 17.54 -19.25 -10.50
C GLY A 86 16.11 -19.12 -9.97
N VAL A 87 15.11 -19.62 -10.71
CA VAL A 87 13.70 -19.57 -10.30
C VAL A 87 13.38 -20.77 -9.42
N GLU A 88 12.75 -20.53 -8.29
CA GLU A 88 12.24 -21.57 -7.40
C GLU A 88 10.96 -22.17 -7.98
N VAL A 89 10.87 -23.49 -8.02
CA VAL A 89 9.71 -24.23 -8.54
C VAL A 89 8.64 -24.32 -7.46
N THR A 90 7.69 -23.40 -7.48
CA THR A 90 6.59 -23.26 -6.53
C THR A 90 5.26 -22.96 -7.23
N GLU A 91 4.22 -22.79 -6.44
CA GLU A 91 2.93 -22.34 -6.95
C GLU A 91 2.99 -20.86 -7.40
N LYS A 92 2.25 -20.54 -8.46
CA LYS A 92 2.05 -19.17 -8.95
C LYS A 92 1.57 -18.20 -7.86
N LYS A 93 0.80 -18.69 -6.88
CA LYS A 93 0.23 -17.91 -5.78
C LYS A 93 1.27 -17.08 -5.02
N VAL A 94 2.54 -17.51 -4.97
CA VAL A 94 3.61 -16.78 -4.30
C VAL A 94 3.88 -15.40 -4.92
N ARG A 95 3.51 -15.17 -6.19
CA ARG A 95 3.60 -13.86 -6.85
C ARG A 95 2.67 -12.80 -6.26
N ARG A 96 1.71 -13.19 -5.44
CA ARG A 96 0.86 -12.29 -4.66
C ARG A 96 1.46 -11.94 -3.31
N GLU A 97 2.43 -12.71 -2.81
CA GLU A 97 2.97 -12.59 -1.46
C GLU A 97 4.40 -12.06 -1.44
N ARG A 98 5.21 -12.39 -2.45
CA ARG A 98 6.63 -12.04 -2.49
C ARG A 98 6.85 -10.58 -2.83
N MET A 99 7.63 -9.92 -1.99
CA MET A 99 8.08 -8.54 -2.20
C MET A 99 9.51 -8.53 -2.73
N GLY A 100 9.84 -7.49 -3.50
CA GLY A 100 11.21 -7.12 -3.84
C GLY A 100 11.57 -5.78 -3.21
N HIS A 101 12.77 -5.28 -3.49
CA HIS A 101 13.18 -3.94 -3.11
C HIS A 101 13.98 -3.26 -4.22
N ILE A 102 14.04 -1.94 -4.15
CA ILE A 102 14.95 -1.09 -4.93
C ILE A 102 15.89 -0.42 -3.93
N LYS A 103 17.20 -0.65 -4.06
CA LYS A 103 18.19 0.08 -3.29
C LYS A 103 18.35 1.48 -3.89
N LEU A 104 17.98 2.49 -3.13
CA LEU A 104 18.16 3.88 -3.55
C LEU A 104 19.62 4.28 -3.38
N VAL A 105 20.17 4.96 -4.38
CA VAL A 105 21.55 5.46 -4.37
C VAL A 105 21.73 6.58 -3.34
N VAL A 106 20.68 7.40 -3.19
CA VAL A 106 20.59 8.45 -2.19
C VAL A 106 19.30 8.24 -1.42
N PRO A 107 19.28 8.37 -0.08
CA PRO A 107 18.06 8.25 0.70
C PRO A 107 17.03 9.30 0.28
N VAL A 108 15.75 9.02 0.51
CA VAL A 108 14.61 9.84 0.11
C VAL A 108 13.66 10.01 1.30
N VAL A 109 13.18 11.22 1.56
CA VAL A 109 12.23 11.48 2.65
C VAL A 109 10.85 11.03 2.24
N HIS A 110 10.15 10.30 3.12
CA HIS A 110 8.82 9.79 2.85
C HIS A 110 7.76 10.92 2.90
N ILE A 111 7.09 11.17 1.78
CA ILE A 111 6.14 12.28 1.61
C ILE A 111 5.01 12.31 2.64
N TRP A 112 4.58 11.19 3.19
CA TRP A 112 3.52 11.14 4.20
C TRP A 112 3.92 11.79 5.52
N PHE A 113 5.22 11.90 5.81
CA PHE A 113 5.72 12.46 7.06
C PHE A 113 6.10 13.94 6.97
N PHE A 114 6.34 14.48 5.76
CA PHE A 114 6.67 15.90 5.62
C PHE A 114 5.62 16.75 4.88
N LYS A 115 4.78 16.17 4.02
CA LYS A 115 3.69 16.91 3.33
C LYS A 115 2.30 16.69 3.94
N SER A 116 2.15 15.85 4.96
CA SER A 116 0.87 15.73 5.69
C SER A 116 0.69 16.86 6.69
N LEU A 117 -0.56 17.22 6.97
CA LEU A 117 -0.89 18.11 8.07
C LEU A 117 -1.42 17.28 9.26
N PRO A 118 -0.82 17.35 10.45
CA PRO A 118 0.40 18.11 10.79
C PRO A 118 1.68 17.50 10.17
N ASN A 119 2.66 18.35 9.85
CA ASN A 119 3.96 17.91 9.33
C ASN A 119 4.79 17.31 10.46
N LYS A 120 4.92 15.98 10.45
CA LYS A 120 5.54 15.23 11.56
C LYS A 120 7.04 15.50 11.69
N ILE A 121 7.77 15.51 10.57
CA ILE A 121 9.22 15.78 10.58
C ILE A 121 9.49 17.23 11.00
N ALA A 122 8.68 18.20 10.52
CA ALA A 122 8.82 19.57 10.94
C ALA A 122 8.60 19.76 12.44
N TYR A 123 7.64 19.04 13.03
CA TYR A 123 7.40 19.07 14.48
C TYR A 123 8.52 18.39 15.30
N LEU A 124 9.10 17.30 14.80
CA LEU A 124 10.26 16.69 15.44
C LEU A 124 11.45 17.66 15.46
N LEU A 125 11.78 18.23 14.32
CA LEU A 125 12.93 19.12 14.15
C LEU A 125 12.69 20.56 14.64
N GLY A 126 11.44 20.94 14.94
CA GLY A 126 11.10 22.30 15.38
C GLY A 126 11.26 23.37 14.30
N THR A 127 11.07 23.01 13.03
CA THR A 127 11.26 23.90 11.90
C THR A 127 9.98 24.15 11.12
N ALA A 128 9.91 25.26 10.37
CA ALA A 128 8.78 25.57 9.52
C ALA A 128 8.73 24.63 8.30
N SER A 129 7.53 24.20 7.89
CA SER A 129 7.35 23.29 6.75
C SER A 129 7.98 23.79 5.45
N LYS A 130 7.96 25.09 5.18
CA LYS A 130 8.61 25.70 3.99
C LYS A 130 10.14 25.55 4.03
N LYS A 131 10.75 25.74 5.21
CA LYS A 131 12.18 25.55 5.40
C LYS A 131 12.56 24.08 5.17
N LEU A 132 11.77 23.15 5.71
CA LEU A 132 11.98 21.73 5.52
C LEU A 132 11.85 21.31 4.04
N GLU A 133 10.87 21.85 3.32
CA GLU A 133 10.72 21.60 1.88
C GLU A 133 11.93 22.08 1.07
N ALA A 134 12.47 23.26 1.38
CA ALA A 134 13.67 23.80 0.72
C ALA A 134 14.91 22.89 0.92
N ILE A 135 15.04 22.27 2.10
CA ILE A 135 16.10 21.28 2.36
C ILE A 135 15.88 20.02 1.53
N ILE A 136 14.67 19.42 1.59
CA ILE A 136 14.34 18.13 0.97
C ILE A 136 14.47 18.20 -0.55
N TYR A 137 14.04 19.31 -1.18
CA TYR A 137 14.12 19.49 -2.63
C TYR A 137 15.42 20.12 -3.13
N TYR A 138 16.47 20.12 -2.30
CA TYR A 138 17.83 20.55 -2.67
C TYR A 138 17.91 22.04 -3.10
N GLU A 139 17.11 22.91 -2.48
CA GLU A 139 17.15 24.37 -2.71
C GLU A 139 18.14 25.07 -1.76
N ARG A 140 18.27 24.57 -0.53
CA ARG A 140 19.08 25.16 0.54
C ARG A 140 19.90 24.10 1.28
N TYR A 141 21.08 24.50 1.75
CA TYR A 141 21.86 23.72 2.72
C TYR A 141 21.30 23.92 4.13
N VAL A 142 21.42 22.94 4.97
CA VAL A 142 21.12 23.01 6.39
C VAL A 142 22.36 22.68 7.21
N VAL A 143 22.64 23.49 8.21
CA VAL A 143 23.76 23.29 9.14
C VAL A 143 23.38 22.18 10.13
N ILE A 144 24.13 21.09 10.09
CA ILE A 144 23.99 19.96 11.03
C ILE A 144 24.88 20.21 12.25
N LYS A 145 26.11 20.59 12.00
CA LYS A 145 27.10 20.96 13.03
C LYS A 145 27.76 22.27 12.62
N PRO A 146 27.67 23.34 13.45
CA PRO A 146 28.30 24.62 13.15
C PRO A 146 29.83 24.58 13.32
N GLY A 147 30.36 23.70 14.18
CA GLY A 147 31.79 23.58 14.46
C GLY A 147 32.41 24.93 14.88
N VAL A 148 33.60 25.25 14.35
CA VAL A 148 34.31 26.50 14.62
C VAL A 148 33.51 27.76 14.28
N LYS A 149 32.55 27.68 13.33
CA LYS A 149 31.68 28.79 12.95
C LYS A 149 30.55 29.09 13.94
N ALA A 150 30.42 28.33 15.01
CA ALA A 150 29.47 28.62 16.09
C ALA A 150 29.79 29.98 16.77
N GLU A 151 31.06 30.37 16.85
CA GLU A 151 31.52 31.65 17.41
C GLU A 151 31.12 32.84 16.54
N GLU A 152 30.91 32.63 15.24
CA GLU A 152 30.44 33.65 14.29
C GLU A 152 28.91 33.76 14.25
N GLY A 153 28.19 33.07 15.13
CA GLY A 153 26.73 33.14 15.26
C GLY A 153 25.94 32.13 14.42
N LEU A 154 26.64 31.19 13.76
CA LEU A 154 25.96 30.13 13.02
C LEU A 154 25.40 29.09 13.99
N SER A 155 24.12 28.75 13.83
CA SER A 155 23.45 27.78 14.69
C SER A 155 23.04 26.51 13.95
N ARG A 156 22.81 25.44 14.70
CA ARG A 156 22.23 24.21 14.15
C ARG A 156 20.84 24.50 13.56
N MET A 157 20.53 23.93 12.40
CA MET A 157 19.29 24.13 11.63
C MET A 157 19.21 25.45 10.85
N ASP A 158 20.27 26.27 10.81
CA ASP A 158 20.31 27.41 9.91
C ASP A 158 20.37 26.98 8.46
N LEU A 159 19.70 27.75 7.61
CA LEU A 159 19.65 27.50 6.18
C LEU A 159 20.62 28.43 5.45
N LEU A 160 21.46 27.83 4.64
CA LEU A 160 22.44 28.55 3.83
C LEU A 160 22.07 28.47 2.34
N THR A 161 22.29 29.55 1.62
CA THR A 161 22.33 29.53 0.16
C THR A 161 23.60 28.82 -0.33
N GLU A 162 23.68 28.54 -1.62
CA GLU A 162 24.88 27.96 -2.21
C GLU A 162 26.08 28.91 -2.10
N GLU A 163 25.84 30.21 -2.30
CA GLU A 163 26.84 31.26 -2.20
C GLU A 163 27.41 31.35 -0.78
N GLU A 164 26.54 31.46 0.22
CA GLU A 164 26.93 31.47 1.64
C GLU A 164 27.70 30.20 2.06
N TYR A 165 27.28 29.04 1.54
CA TYR A 165 27.96 27.78 1.84
C TYR A 165 29.37 27.73 1.25
N LEU A 166 29.56 28.18 0.00
CA LEU A 166 30.86 28.24 -0.64
C LEU A 166 31.79 29.27 0.05
N GLU A 167 31.25 30.44 0.39
CA GLU A 167 31.98 31.46 1.14
C GLU A 167 32.48 30.95 2.49
N ILE A 168 31.63 30.23 3.23
CA ILE A 168 32.03 29.58 4.48
C ILE A 168 33.16 28.57 4.24
N LEU A 169 33.07 27.74 3.19
CA LEU A 169 34.10 26.75 2.88
C LEU A 169 35.45 27.37 2.53
N GLU A 170 35.46 28.51 1.84
CA GLU A 170 36.68 29.23 1.50
C GLU A 170 37.35 29.82 2.74
N HIS A 171 36.59 30.25 3.73
CA HIS A 171 37.10 30.85 4.98
C HIS A 171 37.41 29.80 6.08
N LEU A 172 37.07 28.51 5.85
CA LEU A 172 37.39 27.46 6.81
C LEU A 172 38.88 27.08 6.78
N PRO A 173 39.50 26.80 7.96
CA PRO A 173 40.86 26.24 8.03
C PRO A 173 40.97 24.93 7.24
N LYS A 174 42.02 24.72 6.49
CA LYS A 174 42.24 23.50 5.70
C LYS A 174 42.20 22.21 6.56
N GLU A 175 42.59 22.32 7.83
CA GLU A 175 42.53 21.25 8.81
C GLU A 175 41.09 20.77 9.06
N ASN A 176 40.10 21.65 8.96
CA ASN A 176 38.69 21.29 9.17
C ASN A 176 38.18 20.29 8.12
N GLN A 177 38.72 20.29 6.91
CA GLN A 177 38.33 19.35 5.86
C GLN A 177 38.82 17.92 6.16
N THR A 178 39.91 17.76 6.86
CA THR A 178 40.52 16.46 7.19
C THR A 178 39.96 15.84 8.48
N LEU A 179 39.23 16.61 9.30
CA LEU A 179 38.61 16.12 10.52
C LEU A 179 37.53 15.07 10.19
N GLU A 180 37.35 14.08 11.06
CA GLU A 180 36.25 13.12 10.98
C GLU A 180 34.90 13.80 11.21
N GLU A 181 33.83 13.30 10.62
CA GLU A 181 32.47 13.87 10.80
C GLU A 181 31.99 13.88 12.27
N GLY A 182 32.61 13.06 13.13
CA GLY A 182 32.37 13.00 14.57
C GLY A 182 32.93 14.17 15.37
N HIS A 183 33.99 14.84 14.87
CA HIS A 183 34.70 15.87 15.61
C HIS A 183 33.83 17.09 15.94
N PRO A 184 33.88 17.67 17.17
CA PRO A 184 33.04 18.79 17.56
C PRO A 184 33.28 20.06 16.73
N ASP A 185 34.55 20.33 16.34
CA ASP A 185 34.93 21.54 15.61
C ASP A 185 34.71 21.45 14.11
N LYS A 186 34.27 20.29 13.59
CA LYS A 186 34.01 20.13 12.18
C LYS A 186 32.71 20.84 11.79
N PHE A 187 32.81 21.72 10.78
CA PHE A 187 31.63 22.27 10.11
C PHE A 187 31.01 21.23 9.18
N VAL A 188 29.71 20.95 9.37
CA VAL A 188 28.96 20.02 8.51
C VAL A 188 27.64 20.67 8.11
N ALA A 189 27.46 20.91 6.82
CA ALA A 189 26.20 21.28 6.22
C ALA A 189 25.90 20.37 5.05
N LYS A 190 24.66 19.88 4.96
CA LYS A 190 24.21 18.96 3.92
C LYS A 190 22.87 19.42 3.34
N MET A 191 22.48 18.82 2.20
CA MET A 191 21.18 19.04 1.55
C MET A 191 20.40 17.72 1.49
N GLY A 192 19.08 17.86 1.25
CA GLY A 192 18.22 16.73 0.92
C GLY A 192 17.94 15.78 2.06
N ALA A 193 17.61 14.56 1.70
CA ALA A 193 17.22 13.53 2.66
C ALA A 193 18.38 13.05 3.55
N GLU A 194 19.63 13.16 3.09
CA GLU A 194 20.82 12.83 3.89
C GLU A 194 20.91 13.75 5.13
N ALA A 195 20.69 15.05 4.93
CA ALA A 195 20.67 16.02 6.02
C ALA A 195 19.55 15.72 7.04
N ILE A 196 18.35 15.38 6.54
CA ILE A 196 17.21 15.04 7.41
C ILE A 196 17.48 13.74 8.17
N PHE A 197 18.12 12.75 7.55
CA PHE A 197 18.53 11.51 8.21
C PHE A 197 19.47 11.78 9.38
N ASP A 198 20.52 12.57 9.16
CA ASP A 198 21.51 12.92 10.19
C ASP A 198 20.87 13.72 11.34
N LEU A 199 19.97 14.65 11.02
CA LEU A 199 19.26 15.44 12.03
C LEU A 199 18.31 14.59 12.88
N LEU A 200 17.63 13.61 12.27
CA LEU A 200 16.71 12.71 12.98
C LEU A 200 17.45 11.66 13.80
N SER A 201 18.59 11.14 13.31
CA SER A 201 19.40 10.14 14.02
C SER A 201 20.07 10.69 15.28
N THR A 202 20.37 12.00 15.29
CA THR A 202 20.96 12.69 16.45
C THR A 202 19.92 13.25 17.44
N LEU A 203 18.63 13.03 17.19
CA LEU A 203 17.56 13.57 18.00
C LEU A 203 17.29 12.70 19.23
N ASN A 204 17.42 13.27 20.45
CA ASN A 204 16.98 12.63 21.67
C ASN A 204 15.49 12.97 21.93
N LEU A 205 14.62 11.97 21.86
CA LEU A 205 13.17 12.15 22.04
C LEU A 205 12.78 12.42 23.50
N ASP A 206 13.52 11.88 24.46
CA ASP A 206 13.24 12.07 25.88
C ASP A 206 13.53 13.51 26.32
N ASP A 207 14.70 14.03 25.94
CA ASP A 207 15.08 15.42 26.23
C ASP A 207 14.12 16.41 25.55
N LEU A 208 13.74 16.12 24.28
CA LEU A 208 12.79 16.95 23.55
C LEU A 208 11.40 16.94 24.17
N SER A 209 10.95 15.78 24.66
CA SER A 209 9.68 15.66 25.37
C SER A 209 9.68 16.46 26.67
N ALA A 210 10.74 16.32 27.48
CA ALA A 210 10.90 17.07 28.74
C ALA A 210 10.92 18.59 28.48
N HIS A 211 11.69 19.03 27.48
CA HIS A 211 11.75 20.46 27.10
C HIS A 211 10.39 21.01 26.69
N LEU A 212 9.65 20.30 25.82
CA LEU A 212 8.33 20.76 25.37
C LEU A 212 7.27 20.75 26.47
N ARG A 213 7.35 19.87 27.45
CA ARG A 213 6.48 19.90 28.63
C ARG A 213 6.75 21.13 29.49
N ASN A 214 8.03 21.46 29.73
CA ASN A 214 8.42 22.65 30.47
C ASN A 214 8.00 23.91 29.74
N GLU A 215 8.23 24.00 28.43
CA GLU A 215 7.78 25.10 27.57
C GLU A 215 6.26 25.31 27.66
N ALA A 216 5.48 24.22 27.54
CA ALA A 216 4.02 24.27 27.66
C ALA A 216 3.52 24.71 29.04
N HIS A 217 4.30 24.48 30.13
CA HIS A 217 3.97 24.95 31.47
C HIS A 217 4.34 26.43 31.68
N GLN A 218 5.46 26.89 31.15
CA GLN A 218 5.98 28.25 31.35
C GLN A 218 5.35 29.30 30.42
N GLU A 219 4.92 28.90 29.24
CA GLU A 219 4.35 29.84 28.27
C GLU A 219 3.02 30.43 28.73
N SER A 220 2.96 31.76 28.73
CA SER A 220 1.77 32.54 29.07
C SER A 220 0.81 32.70 27.89
N SER A 221 1.33 32.66 26.65
CA SER A 221 0.52 32.80 25.43
C SER A 221 -0.23 31.49 25.12
N MET A 222 -1.56 31.57 25.08
CA MET A 222 -2.44 30.44 24.75
C MET A 222 -2.12 29.84 23.38
N GLN A 223 -1.73 30.65 22.39
CA GLN A 223 -1.40 30.20 21.06
C GLN A 223 -0.11 29.39 21.04
N LYS A 224 0.97 29.91 21.63
CA LYS A 224 2.26 29.20 21.74
C LYS A 224 2.14 27.92 22.54
N LYS A 225 1.40 27.97 23.67
CA LYS A 225 1.09 26.79 24.47
C LYS A 225 0.38 25.71 23.65
N ALA A 226 -0.62 26.08 22.86
CA ALA A 226 -1.33 25.15 21.99
C ALA A 226 -0.42 24.54 20.91
N GLU A 227 0.54 25.31 20.39
CA GLU A 227 1.53 24.84 19.42
C GLU A 227 2.53 23.87 20.06
N ALA A 228 3.09 24.18 21.23
CA ALA A 228 3.94 23.31 22.00
C ALA A 228 3.25 21.97 22.33
N LEU A 229 1.98 22.00 22.73
CA LEU A 229 1.18 20.79 23.00
C LEU A 229 0.93 19.95 21.72
N LYS A 230 0.71 20.59 20.58
CA LYS A 230 0.59 19.86 19.29
C LYS A 230 1.90 19.18 18.90
N ARG A 231 3.02 19.88 19.10
CA ARG A 231 4.35 19.33 18.86
C ARG A 231 4.66 18.19 19.81
N LEU A 232 4.41 18.37 21.11
CA LEU A 232 4.58 17.35 22.13
C LEU A 232 3.82 16.06 21.81
N ARG A 233 2.58 16.17 21.34
CA ARG A 233 1.77 15.00 20.94
C ARG A 233 2.45 14.16 19.86
N VAL A 234 3.10 14.79 18.89
CA VAL A 234 3.84 14.08 17.82
C VAL A 234 5.09 13.44 18.39
N VAL A 235 5.86 14.15 19.22
CA VAL A 235 7.08 13.64 19.86
C VAL A 235 6.76 12.43 20.75
N GLU A 236 5.72 12.52 21.58
CA GLU A 236 5.27 11.40 22.43
C GLU A 236 4.84 10.17 21.61
N ALA A 237 4.20 10.37 20.46
CA ALA A 237 3.84 9.25 19.58
C ALA A 237 5.08 8.52 19.05
N PHE A 238 6.15 9.24 18.69
CA PHE A 238 7.41 8.63 18.28
C PHE A 238 8.16 7.99 19.45
N ARG A 239 8.17 8.64 20.64
CA ARG A 239 8.76 8.10 21.86
C ARG A 239 8.10 6.78 22.26
N GLN A 240 6.78 6.75 22.31
CA GLN A 240 6.02 5.53 22.56
C GLN A 240 6.27 4.45 21.49
N GLY A 241 6.37 4.84 20.22
CA GLY A 241 6.73 3.93 19.14
C GLY A 241 8.12 3.33 19.29
N LEU A 242 9.08 4.11 19.80
CA LEU A 242 10.43 3.64 20.10
C LEU A 242 10.42 2.59 21.24
N GLU A 243 9.69 2.86 22.33
CA GLU A 243 9.58 1.97 23.46
C GLU A 243 8.85 0.65 23.13
N THR A 244 7.73 0.73 22.39
CA THR A 244 6.85 -0.43 22.12
C THR A 244 7.30 -1.30 20.97
N ALA A 245 7.87 -0.71 19.91
CA ALA A 245 8.17 -1.38 18.64
C ALA A 245 9.52 -0.99 18.05
N ASN A 246 10.42 -0.38 18.84
CA ASN A 246 11.74 0.10 18.44
C ASN A 246 11.71 0.96 17.15
N GLN A 247 10.64 1.75 16.97
CA GLN A 247 10.47 2.61 15.80
C GLN A 247 11.31 3.87 15.91
N ARG A 248 12.31 4.00 15.06
CA ARG A 248 13.20 5.15 15.06
C ARG A 248 12.72 6.25 14.11
N PRO A 249 12.86 7.54 14.48
CA PRO A 249 12.46 8.66 13.63
C PRO A 249 13.15 8.68 12.25
N GLU A 250 14.41 8.26 12.18
CA GLU A 250 15.20 8.21 10.94
C GLU A 250 14.64 7.22 9.91
N TRP A 251 13.78 6.26 10.30
CA TRP A 251 13.10 5.36 9.35
C TRP A 251 12.04 6.03 8.49
N THR A 252 11.71 7.30 8.80
CA THR A 252 10.90 8.14 7.89
C THR A 252 11.68 8.54 6.64
N VAL A 253 12.99 8.30 6.60
CA VAL A 253 13.86 8.47 5.44
C VAL A 253 14.14 7.09 4.84
N ILE A 254 13.74 6.90 3.60
CA ILE A 254 13.75 5.62 2.89
C ILE A 254 15.11 5.41 2.23
N GLN A 255 15.78 4.31 2.56
CA GLN A 255 17.00 3.83 1.90
C GLN A 255 16.69 2.67 0.94
N TYR A 256 15.79 1.78 1.32
CA TYR A 256 15.32 0.66 0.53
C TYR A 256 13.83 0.82 0.25
N LEU A 257 13.48 0.99 -1.02
CA LEU A 257 12.10 1.14 -1.43
C LEU A 257 11.47 -0.25 -1.67
N PRO A 258 10.44 -0.64 -0.92
CA PRO A 258 9.77 -1.91 -1.14
C PRO A 258 9.00 -1.94 -2.45
N VAL A 259 9.09 -3.05 -3.18
CA VAL A 259 8.36 -3.27 -4.42
C VAL A 259 7.21 -4.24 -4.15
N VAL A 260 5.99 -3.76 -4.38
CA VAL A 260 4.75 -4.51 -4.18
C VAL A 260 4.71 -5.75 -5.08
N PRO A 261 4.18 -6.90 -4.61
CA PRO A 261 4.06 -8.11 -5.42
C PRO A 261 3.37 -7.88 -6.78
N PRO A 262 3.79 -8.56 -7.85
CA PRO A 262 3.27 -8.36 -9.21
C PRO A 262 1.76 -8.54 -9.37
N GLU A 263 1.16 -9.48 -8.64
CA GLU A 263 -0.30 -9.74 -8.69
C GLU A 263 -1.14 -8.59 -8.11
N LEU A 264 -0.55 -7.71 -7.28
CA LEU A 264 -1.22 -6.50 -6.76
C LEU A 264 -1.10 -5.30 -7.71
N ARG A 265 -0.25 -5.40 -8.75
CA ARG A 265 -0.07 -4.42 -9.83
C ARG A 265 -0.03 -5.11 -11.20
N PRO A 266 -1.10 -5.82 -11.57
CA PRO A 266 -1.07 -6.75 -12.70
C PRO A 266 -0.83 -6.07 -14.04
N LEU A 267 -0.28 -6.85 -14.95
CA LEU A 267 -0.16 -6.57 -16.38
C LEU A 267 -1.07 -7.57 -17.10
N VAL A 268 -2.16 -7.07 -17.67
CA VAL A 268 -3.21 -7.92 -18.27
C VAL A 268 -3.14 -7.82 -19.79
N PRO A 269 -3.00 -8.95 -20.51
CA PRO A 269 -3.07 -8.93 -21.97
C PRO A 269 -4.50 -8.60 -22.43
N LEU A 270 -4.62 -7.73 -23.42
CA LEU A 270 -5.85 -7.39 -24.11
C LEU A 270 -5.83 -7.98 -25.52
N ASP A 271 -6.98 -8.06 -26.13
CA ASP A 271 -7.10 -8.46 -27.55
C ASP A 271 -6.29 -7.52 -28.43
N GLY A 272 -5.64 -8.07 -29.48
CA GLY A 272 -4.77 -7.33 -30.38
C GLY A 272 -3.34 -7.12 -29.87
N GLY A 273 -2.85 -7.93 -28.91
CA GLY A 273 -1.44 -7.93 -28.47
C GLY A 273 -1.04 -6.74 -27.59
N ARG A 274 -2.02 -5.94 -27.15
CA ARG A 274 -1.81 -4.83 -26.20
C ARG A 274 -1.90 -5.31 -24.78
N PHE A 275 -1.29 -4.56 -23.84
CA PHE A 275 -1.35 -4.85 -22.42
C PHE A 275 -1.95 -3.66 -21.65
N ALA A 276 -2.85 -3.96 -20.73
CA ALA A 276 -3.29 -3.01 -19.73
C ALA A 276 -2.37 -3.14 -18.50
N SER A 277 -1.74 -2.06 -18.11
CA SER A 277 -0.83 -1.99 -16.97
C SER A 277 -1.45 -1.20 -15.82
N SER A 278 -1.15 -1.60 -14.59
CA SER A 278 -1.42 -0.77 -13.43
C SER A 278 -0.53 0.48 -13.46
N ASP A 279 -1.09 1.63 -13.06
CA ASP A 279 -0.37 2.91 -12.95
C ASP A 279 0.88 2.81 -12.06
N LEU A 280 0.87 1.91 -11.05
CA LEU A 280 2.03 1.67 -10.19
C LEU A 280 3.26 1.19 -10.94
N ASN A 281 3.10 0.43 -12.01
CA ASN A 281 4.24 -0.05 -12.79
C ASN A 281 4.97 1.11 -13.47
N ASP A 282 4.26 2.10 -13.98
CA ASP A 282 4.85 3.29 -14.59
C ASP A 282 5.55 4.17 -13.54
N LEU A 283 4.98 4.29 -12.34
CA LEU A 283 5.59 5.03 -11.23
C LEU A 283 6.87 4.34 -10.74
N TYR A 284 6.87 3.01 -10.54
CA TYR A 284 8.08 2.25 -10.22
C TYR A 284 9.15 2.35 -11.31
N ARG A 285 8.74 2.25 -12.56
CA ARG A 285 9.63 2.39 -13.72
C ARG A 285 10.36 3.73 -13.71
N ARG A 286 9.66 4.83 -13.43
CA ARG A 286 10.25 6.18 -13.31
C ARG A 286 11.30 6.23 -12.19
N VAL A 287 10.99 5.66 -11.02
CA VAL A 287 11.94 5.60 -9.91
C VAL A 287 13.21 4.84 -10.31
N ILE A 288 13.08 3.65 -10.93
CA ILE A 288 14.25 2.84 -11.33
C ILE A 288 15.10 3.57 -12.37
N ILE A 289 14.48 4.21 -13.37
CA ILE A 289 15.20 4.97 -14.40
C ILE A 289 15.99 6.12 -13.77
N ARG A 290 15.38 6.90 -12.87
CA ARG A 290 16.05 8.01 -12.17
C ARG A 290 17.18 7.52 -11.26
N ASN A 291 16.93 6.44 -10.50
CA ASN A 291 17.94 5.84 -9.64
C ASN A 291 19.16 5.33 -10.43
N ASN A 292 18.93 4.62 -11.54
CA ASN A 292 20.00 4.11 -12.41
C ASN A 292 20.77 5.25 -13.10
N ARG A 293 20.08 6.32 -13.50
CA ARG A 293 20.72 7.50 -14.08
C ARG A 293 21.61 8.21 -13.05
N LEU A 294 21.09 8.43 -11.85
CA LEU A 294 21.88 9.03 -10.76
C LEU A 294 23.11 8.19 -10.42
N LYS A 295 22.97 6.85 -10.36
CA LYS A 295 24.11 5.95 -10.14
C LYS A 295 25.21 6.16 -11.17
N ARG A 296 24.86 6.21 -12.46
CA ARG A 296 25.84 6.46 -13.54
C ARG A 296 26.51 7.83 -13.42
N LEU A 297 25.72 8.87 -13.09
CA LEU A 297 26.26 10.22 -12.92
C LEU A 297 27.27 10.31 -11.77
N LEU A 298 27.02 9.59 -10.68
CA LEU A 298 27.98 9.49 -9.57
C LEU A 298 29.26 8.72 -9.96
N GLU A 299 29.12 7.63 -10.72
CA GLU A 299 30.27 6.86 -11.23
C GLU A 299 31.21 7.70 -12.13
N ILE A 300 30.64 8.56 -12.97
CA ILE A 300 31.42 9.46 -13.84
C ILE A 300 31.82 10.78 -13.19
N LYS A 301 31.52 10.96 -11.88
CA LYS A 301 31.81 12.20 -11.11
C LYS A 301 31.29 13.46 -11.81
N ALA A 302 30.02 13.43 -12.23
CA ALA A 302 29.38 14.57 -12.89
C ALA A 302 29.38 15.83 -12.00
N PRO A 303 29.28 17.07 -12.58
CA PRO A 303 29.20 18.31 -11.82
C PRO A 303 28.07 18.29 -10.77
N GLU A 304 28.30 18.91 -9.62
CA GLU A 304 27.39 18.87 -8.47
C GLU A 304 25.99 19.43 -8.80
N VAL A 305 25.91 20.46 -9.63
CA VAL A 305 24.64 21.04 -10.09
C VAL A 305 23.75 20.01 -10.78
N ILE A 306 24.35 19.13 -11.61
CA ILE A 306 23.64 18.06 -12.31
C ILE A 306 23.23 16.99 -11.30
N LEU A 307 24.13 16.59 -10.41
CA LEU A 307 23.86 15.60 -9.36
C LEU A 307 22.72 16.05 -8.46
N ARG A 308 22.71 17.30 -8.03
CA ARG A 308 21.66 17.91 -7.19
C ARG A 308 20.29 17.86 -7.89
N ASN A 309 20.25 18.23 -9.16
CA ASN A 309 18.99 18.18 -9.92
C ASN A 309 18.47 16.73 -10.08
N GLU A 310 19.35 15.75 -10.35
CA GLU A 310 18.92 14.34 -10.45
C GLU A 310 18.52 13.76 -9.08
N LYS A 311 19.18 14.14 -7.98
CA LYS A 311 18.77 13.79 -6.62
C LYS A 311 17.36 14.33 -6.32
N ARG A 312 17.09 15.60 -6.67
CA ARG A 312 15.75 16.22 -6.56
C ARG A 312 14.70 15.47 -7.39
N MET A 313 15.03 15.11 -8.64
CA MET A 313 14.12 14.36 -9.51
C MET A 313 13.86 12.94 -9.00
N LEU A 314 14.81 12.29 -8.32
CA LEU A 314 14.61 11.00 -7.66
C LEU A 314 13.64 11.15 -6.47
N GLN A 315 13.82 12.17 -5.62
CA GLN A 315 12.90 12.50 -4.54
C GLN A 315 11.48 12.69 -5.09
N GLU A 316 11.32 13.47 -6.15
CA GLU A 316 10.02 13.71 -6.79
C GLU A 316 9.39 12.46 -7.40
N ALA A 317 10.18 11.54 -7.96
CA ALA A 317 9.68 10.28 -8.51
C ALA A 317 9.13 9.37 -7.41
N VAL A 318 9.83 9.27 -6.27
CA VAL A 318 9.37 8.52 -5.10
C VAL A 318 8.14 9.16 -4.47
N ASP A 319 8.10 10.50 -4.37
CA ASP A 319 6.92 11.23 -3.89
C ASP A 319 5.69 10.92 -4.72
N SER A 320 5.83 10.88 -6.06
CA SER A 320 4.73 10.54 -6.97
C SER A 320 4.25 9.10 -6.81
N LEU A 321 5.13 8.16 -6.46
CA LEU A 321 4.76 6.77 -6.20
C LEU A 321 3.90 6.65 -4.92
N PHE A 322 4.26 7.37 -3.86
CA PHE A 322 3.53 7.31 -2.60
C PHE A 322 2.25 8.16 -2.60
N ASP A 323 2.31 9.42 -3.06
CA ASP A 323 1.14 10.31 -3.14
C ASP A 323 1.27 11.34 -4.27
N ASN A 324 0.80 10.97 -5.45
CA ASN A 324 0.83 11.83 -6.64
C ASN A 324 -0.09 13.06 -6.52
N SER A 325 -1.12 12.99 -5.69
CA SER A 325 -2.11 14.07 -5.54
C SER A 325 -1.59 15.28 -4.73
N ARG A 326 -0.52 15.10 -3.93
CA ARG A 326 0.06 16.18 -3.11
C ARG A 326 1.08 17.04 -3.82
N LYS A 327 1.40 16.72 -5.06
CA LYS A 327 2.30 17.52 -5.89
C LYS A 327 1.52 18.58 -6.67
N SER A 328 2.11 19.77 -6.81
CA SER A 328 1.57 20.83 -7.69
C SER A 328 1.43 20.34 -9.14
N ASN A 329 2.45 19.62 -9.63
CA ASN A 329 2.47 19.00 -10.95
C ASN A 329 2.40 17.48 -10.82
N ALA A 330 1.17 16.95 -10.70
CA ALA A 330 0.95 15.51 -10.66
C ALA A 330 1.42 14.84 -11.96
N VAL A 331 2.05 13.68 -11.84
CA VAL A 331 2.44 12.85 -12.99
C VAL A 331 1.20 12.35 -13.70
N LYS A 332 1.13 12.58 -15.02
CA LYS A 332 0.00 12.22 -15.88
C LYS A 332 0.39 11.13 -16.88
N ALA A 333 -0.59 10.32 -17.29
CA ALA A 333 -0.50 9.44 -18.44
C ALA A 333 -0.58 10.24 -19.75
N GLU A 334 -0.29 9.60 -20.88
CA GLU A 334 -0.36 10.22 -22.23
C GLU A 334 -1.73 10.86 -22.51
N GLY A 335 -2.82 10.33 -21.94
CA GLY A 335 -4.17 10.90 -22.06
C GLY A 335 -4.50 12.03 -21.05
N GLY A 336 -3.51 12.63 -20.37
CA GLY A 336 -3.69 13.75 -19.43
C GLY A 336 -4.27 13.36 -18.06
N ARG A 337 -4.65 12.10 -17.85
CA ARG A 337 -5.15 11.58 -16.57
C ARG A 337 -4.00 11.42 -15.58
N ALA A 338 -4.17 11.90 -14.33
CA ALA A 338 -3.20 11.69 -13.25
C ALA A 338 -3.08 10.19 -12.93
N LEU A 339 -1.83 9.72 -12.75
CA LEU A 339 -1.56 8.33 -12.37
C LEU A 339 -1.97 8.08 -10.92
N LYS A 340 -2.57 6.92 -10.66
CA LYS A 340 -2.94 6.47 -9.31
C LYS A 340 -1.71 6.04 -8.53
N SER A 341 -1.44 6.74 -7.42
CA SER A 341 -0.38 6.42 -6.46
C SER A 341 -0.81 5.36 -5.44
N LEU A 342 0.12 4.90 -4.59
CA LEU A 342 -0.16 3.99 -3.49
C LEU A 342 -1.20 4.57 -2.51
N SER A 343 -1.11 5.86 -2.21
CA SER A 343 -2.09 6.56 -1.37
C SER A 343 -3.49 6.53 -1.99
N ASP A 344 -3.61 6.72 -3.31
CA ASP A 344 -4.90 6.73 -4.02
C ASP A 344 -5.55 5.34 -4.08
N ILE A 345 -4.75 4.28 -3.99
CA ILE A 345 -5.28 2.90 -3.89
C ILE A 345 -5.92 2.65 -2.52
N LEU A 346 -5.45 3.31 -1.48
CA LEU A 346 -5.93 3.11 -0.11
C LEU A 346 -7.08 4.05 0.26
N LYS A 347 -6.99 5.34 -0.14
CA LYS A 347 -7.92 6.40 0.24
C LYS A 347 -9.15 6.51 -0.67
N GLY A 348 -10.18 7.21 -0.20
CA GLY A 348 -11.37 7.56 -0.97
C GLY A 348 -12.43 6.46 -1.06
N LYS A 349 -13.53 6.74 -1.80
CA LYS A 349 -14.68 5.84 -1.95
C LYS A 349 -14.35 4.53 -2.65
N GLN A 350 -13.41 4.59 -3.61
CA GLN A 350 -12.94 3.44 -4.39
C GLN A 350 -11.62 2.86 -3.85
N GLY A 351 -11.15 3.35 -2.69
CA GLY A 351 -9.95 2.83 -2.05
C GLY A 351 -10.17 1.50 -1.33
N ARG A 352 -9.07 0.83 -1.02
CA ARG A 352 -9.07 -0.50 -0.40
C ARG A 352 -9.88 -0.56 0.89
N PHE A 353 -9.78 0.46 1.75
CA PHE A 353 -10.50 0.48 3.02
C PHE A 353 -12.03 0.51 2.82
N ARG A 354 -12.54 1.45 2.02
CA ARG A 354 -13.99 1.62 1.87
C ARG A 354 -14.62 0.63 0.91
N GLN A 355 -13.93 0.18 -0.12
CA GLN A 355 -14.49 -0.68 -1.17
C GLN A 355 -14.34 -2.17 -0.88
N ASN A 356 -13.25 -2.59 -0.20
CA ASN A 356 -12.92 -4.01 -0.06
C ASN A 356 -12.81 -4.51 1.39
N LEU A 357 -12.56 -3.62 2.38
CA LEU A 357 -12.39 -4.02 3.78
C LEU A 357 -13.62 -3.72 4.63
N LEU A 358 -14.19 -2.51 4.57
CA LEU A 358 -15.42 -2.16 5.28
C LEU A 358 -16.67 -2.81 4.69
N GLY A 359 -16.62 -3.17 3.42
CA GLY A 359 -17.67 -3.90 2.74
C GLY A 359 -17.10 -4.68 1.57
N LYS A 360 -17.66 -5.85 1.29
CA LYS A 360 -17.25 -6.73 0.19
C LYS A 360 -18.47 -7.16 -0.61
N ARG A 361 -18.27 -7.50 -1.89
CA ARG A 361 -19.24 -8.26 -2.65
C ARG A 361 -19.30 -9.66 -2.08
N VAL A 362 -20.51 -10.17 -1.87
CA VAL A 362 -20.75 -11.49 -1.28
C VAL A 362 -21.45 -12.40 -2.27
N ASP A 363 -21.14 -13.71 -2.18
CA ASP A 363 -21.86 -14.75 -2.90
C ASP A 363 -23.24 -15.00 -2.24
N TYR A 364 -24.09 -15.77 -2.90
CA TYR A 364 -25.44 -16.10 -2.42
C TYR A 364 -26.28 -14.86 -2.16
N SER A 365 -26.18 -13.88 -3.01
CA SER A 365 -26.99 -12.66 -3.02
C SER A 365 -27.53 -12.41 -4.42
N GLY A 366 -28.62 -11.69 -4.51
CA GLY A 366 -29.28 -11.39 -5.79
C GLY A 366 -29.98 -10.05 -5.77
N ARG A 367 -30.43 -9.60 -6.94
CA ARG A 367 -31.20 -8.38 -7.12
C ARG A 367 -32.33 -8.66 -8.11
N SER A 368 -33.54 -8.23 -7.77
CA SER A 368 -34.71 -8.35 -8.64
C SER A 368 -35.63 -7.16 -8.47
N VAL A 369 -36.58 -7.06 -9.35
CA VAL A 369 -37.70 -6.13 -9.25
C VAL A 369 -38.66 -6.64 -8.18
N ILE A 370 -39.26 -5.75 -7.40
CA ILE A 370 -40.28 -6.04 -6.41
C ILE A 370 -41.66 -5.64 -6.98
N VAL A 371 -42.66 -6.49 -6.78
CA VAL A 371 -44.05 -6.28 -7.23
C VAL A 371 -44.99 -6.63 -6.08
N VAL A 372 -46.15 -6.05 -6.06
CA VAL A 372 -47.21 -6.35 -5.07
C VAL A 372 -47.72 -7.77 -5.27
N GLY A 373 -47.76 -8.56 -4.20
CA GLY A 373 -48.30 -9.92 -4.17
C GLY A 373 -49.42 -10.06 -3.13
N PRO A 374 -50.69 -9.86 -3.51
CA PRO A 374 -51.80 -9.85 -2.55
C PRO A 374 -52.03 -11.18 -1.83
N THR A 375 -51.44 -12.26 -2.35
CA THR A 375 -51.51 -13.60 -1.75
C THR A 375 -50.47 -13.86 -0.67
N GLN A 376 -49.50 -12.94 -0.49
CA GLN A 376 -48.45 -13.07 0.51
C GLN A 376 -48.92 -12.48 1.85
N GLN A 377 -48.41 -13.04 2.94
CA GLN A 377 -48.59 -12.45 4.26
C GLN A 377 -47.57 -11.34 4.51
N LEU A 378 -47.77 -10.49 5.53
CA LEU A 378 -46.91 -9.34 5.81
C LEU A 378 -45.45 -9.73 6.07
N HIS A 379 -45.23 -10.90 6.65
CA HIS A 379 -43.89 -11.43 6.97
C HIS A 379 -43.31 -12.33 5.87
N GLU A 380 -44.05 -12.54 4.78
CA GLU A 380 -43.62 -13.41 3.68
C GLU A 380 -43.11 -12.62 2.48
N CYS A 381 -42.26 -13.26 1.72
CA CYS A 381 -41.82 -12.77 0.42
C CYS A 381 -41.80 -13.91 -0.61
N GLY A 382 -42.30 -13.62 -1.79
CA GLY A 382 -42.25 -14.55 -2.93
C GLY A 382 -40.89 -14.42 -3.63
N LEU A 383 -40.08 -15.48 -3.61
CA LEU A 383 -38.82 -15.54 -4.33
C LEU A 383 -38.91 -16.36 -5.60
N PRO A 384 -38.42 -15.85 -6.75
CA PRO A 384 -38.30 -16.65 -7.97
C PRO A 384 -37.50 -17.93 -7.73
N LYS A 385 -38.01 -19.07 -8.23
CA LYS A 385 -37.33 -20.38 -8.11
C LYS A 385 -35.84 -20.32 -8.46
N ALA A 386 -35.48 -19.64 -9.55
CA ALA A 386 -34.11 -19.51 -10.00
C ALA A 386 -33.21 -18.76 -9.00
N MET A 387 -33.74 -17.71 -8.38
CA MET A 387 -33.01 -16.96 -7.34
C MET A 387 -32.87 -17.77 -6.06
N ALA A 388 -33.94 -18.41 -5.62
CA ALA A 388 -33.93 -19.26 -4.43
C ALA A 388 -32.92 -20.41 -4.56
N ALA A 389 -32.81 -21.04 -5.72
CA ALA A 389 -31.83 -22.09 -5.97
C ALA A 389 -30.39 -21.60 -5.85
N GLU A 390 -30.07 -20.37 -6.30
CA GLU A 390 -28.73 -19.82 -6.20
C GLU A 390 -28.40 -19.33 -4.76
N LEU A 391 -29.37 -18.69 -4.10
CA LEU A 391 -29.21 -18.23 -2.70
C LEU A 391 -28.95 -19.37 -1.73
N PHE A 392 -29.73 -20.47 -1.87
CA PHE A 392 -29.66 -21.64 -0.99
C PHE A 392 -28.77 -22.78 -1.53
N LYS A 393 -27.97 -22.53 -2.54
CA LYS A 393 -27.10 -23.52 -3.19
C LYS A 393 -26.25 -24.37 -2.22
N PRO A 394 -25.59 -23.81 -1.18
CA PRO A 394 -24.84 -24.62 -0.21
C PRO A 394 -25.72 -25.60 0.57
N PHE A 395 -26.91 -25.17 0.98
CA PHE A 395 -27.85 -26.02 1.72
C PHE A 395 -28.39 -27.15 0.85
N ILE A 396 -28.68 -26.86 -0.42
CA ILE A 396 -29.14 -27.87 -1.40
C ILE A 396 -28.04 -28.91 -1.60
N ILE A 397 -26.78 -28.47 -1.83
CA ILE A 397 -25.64 -29.37 -2.01
C ILE A 397 -25.46 -30.28 -0.79
N ARG A 398 -25.55 -29.73 0.42
CA ARG A 398 -25.49 -30.51 1.65
C ARG A 398 -26.58 -31.55 1.71
N LYS A 399 -27.84 -31.19 1.45
CA LYS A 399 -28.98 -32.10 1.49
C LYS A 399 -28.92 -33.18 0.41
N LEU A 400 -28.41 -32.87 -0.78
CA LEU A 400 -28.20 -33.87 -1.85
C LEU A 400 -27.18 -34.94 -1.45
N ILE A 401 -26.11 -34.54 -0.73
CA ILE A 401 -25.11 -35.47 -0.24
C ILE A 401 -25.66 -36.27 0.95
N GLU A 402 -26.32 -35.63 1.92
CA GLU A 402 -26.93 -36.31 3.08
C GLU A 402 -27.96 -37.35 2.68
N ARG A 403 -28.77 -37.09 1.64
CA ARG A 403 -29.75 -38.06 1.08
C ARG A 403 -29.12 -39.14 0.19
N GLY A 404 -27.82 -39.08 -0.05
CA GLY A 404 -27.11 -40.06 -0.89
C GLY A 404 -27.39 -39.98 -2.39
N ILE A 405 -28.11 -38.91 -2.85
CA ILE A 405 -28.42 -38.73 -4.28
C ILE A 405 -27.16 -38.49 -5.10
N VAL A 406 -26.17 -37.80 -4.52
CA VAL A 406 -24.87 -37.57 -5.12
C VAL A 406 -23.75 -37.87 -4.11
N LYS A 407 -22.60 -38.39 -4.61
CA LYS A 407 -21.46 -38.73 -3.77
C LYS A 407 -20.42 -37.59 -3.65
N THR A 408 -20.43 -36.61 -4.57
CA THR A 408 -19.41 -35.56 -4.62
C THR A 408 -20.02 -34.17 -4.76
N VAL A 409 -19.38 -33.16 -4.16
CA VAL A 409 -19.77 -31.74 -4.29
C VAL A 409 -19.79 -31.29 -5.75
N LYS A 410 -18.85 -31.80 -6.58
CA LYS A 410 -18.81 -31.46 -8.02
C LYS A 410 -20.04 -31.94 -8.77
N SER A 411 -20.51 -33.17 -8.48
CA SER A 411 -21.75 -33.71 -9.07
C SER A 411 -22.97 -32.96 -8.57
N ALA A 412 -23.02 -32.61 -7.27
CA ALA A 412 -24.09 -31.81 -6.71
C ALA A 412 -24.21 -30.43 -7.37
N LYS A 413 -23.09 -29.71 -7.56
CA LYS A 413 -23.08 -28.43 -8.27
C LYS A 413 -23.63 -28.56 -9.69
N LYS A 414 -23.20 -29.57 -10.46
CA LYS A 414 -23.70 -29.79 -11.81
C LYS A 414 -25.22 -30.04 -11.83
N LEU A 415 -25.74 -30.76 -10.83
CA LEU A 415 -27.16 -31.05 -10.71
C LEU A 415 -27.95 -29.77 -10.42
N VAL A 416 -27.47 -28.93 -9.49
CA VAL A 416 -28.08 -27.62 -9.20
C VAL A 416 -28.06 -26.69 -10.43
N ASP A 417 -26.96 -26.66 -11.17
CA ASP A 417 -26.83 -25.82 -12.37
C ASP A 417 -27.76 -26.29 -13.50
N ARG A 418 -28.11 -27.57 -13.57
CA ARG A 418 -29.10 -28.13 -14.50
C ARG A 418 -30.54 -27.90 -14.09
N LYS A 419 -30.77 -27.44 -12.86
CA LYS A 419 -32.14 -27.19 -12.31
C LYS A 419 -33.04 -28.42 -12.34
N ASP A 420 -32.50 -29.57 -11.94
CA ASP A 420 -33.25 -30.83 -11.89
C ASP A 420 -34.47 -30.74 -10.97
N GLN A 421 -35.53 -31.54 -11.25
CA GLN A 421 -36.79 -31.47 -10.52
C GLN A 421 -36.65 -31.80 -9.03
N VAL A 422 -35.77 -32.72 -8.68
CA VAL A 422 -35.46 -33.13 -7.30
C VAL A 422 -35.01 -31.93 -6.42
N ILE A 423 -34.44 -30.90 -7.03
CA ILE A 423 -33.95 -29.72 -6.30
C ILE A 423 -35.09 -28.91 -5.73
N TRP A 424 -36.22 -28.81 -6.43
CA TRP A 424 -37.35 -27.98 -6.03
C TRP A 424 -38.02 -28.51 -4.75
N GLU A 425 -38.14 -29.83 -4.61
CA GLU A 425 -38.67 -30.45 -3.39
C GLU A 425 -37.74 -30.22 -2.19
N ILE A 426 -36.44 -30.37 -2.42
CA ILE A 426 -35.44 -30.11 -1.38
C ILE A 426 -35.43 -28.65 -0.98
N LEU A 427 -35.53 -27.75 -1.96
CA LEU A 427 -35.52 -26.31 -1.75
C LEU A 427 -36.75 -25.85 -0.95
N GLU A 428 -37.92 -26.35 -1.26
CA GLU A 428 -39.16 -26.03 -0.53
C GLU A 428 -39.04 -26.39 0.96
N ASN A 429 -38.47 -27.55 1.25
CA ASN A 429 -38.23 -27.96 2.63
C ASN A 429 -37.16 -27.09 3.33
N ILE A 430 -36.13 -26.63 2.61
CA ILE A 430 -35.09 -25.74 3.16
C ILE A 430 -35.64 -24.36 3.45
N LEU A 431 -36.48 -23.82 2.58
CA LEU A 431 -37.05 -22.47 2.74
C LEU A 431 -37.88 -22.34 4.03
N ARG A 432 -38.51 -23.40 4.50
CA ARG A 432 -39.24 -23.41 5.77
C ARG A 432 -38.24 -23.18 6.93
N GLY A 433 -38.38 -22.04 7.60
CA GLY A 433 -37.51 -21.69 8.76
C GLY A 433 -36.19 -21.01 8.43
N HIS A 434 -35.91 -20.72 7.16
CA HIS A 434 -34.69 -19.95 6.77
C HIS A 434 -35.09 -18.60 6.18
N PRO A 435 -35.16 -17.52 6.99
CA PRO A 435 -35.51 -16.20 6.51
C PRO A 435 -34.44 -15.62 5.59
N VAL A 436 -34.84 -14.74 4.69
CA VAL A 436 -33.97 -13.96 3.82
C VAL A 436 -34.00 -12.49 4.21
N LEU A 437 -32.85 -11.82 4.08
CA LEU A 437 -32.77 -10.38 4.28
C LEU A 437 -33.03 -9.65 2.97
N LEU A 438 -34.05 -8.81 2.93
CA LEU A 438 -34.34 -7.93 1.80
C LEU A 438 -33.90 -6.50 2.12
N ASN A 439 -33.21 -5.86 1.18
CA ASN A 439 -32.81 -4.48 1.27
C ASN A 439 -33.35 -3.67 0.09
N ARG A 440 -33.86 -2.48 0.36
CA ARG A 440 -34.21 -1.50 -0.68
C ARG A 440 -33.24 -0.33 -0.66
N ALA A 441 -32.65 0.01 -1.81
CA ALA A 441 -31.85 1.21 -1.97
C ALA A 441 -32.75 2.47 -2.15
N PRO A 442 -32.40 3.62 -1.53
CA PRO A 442 -31.24 3.89 -0.68
C PRO A 442 -31.43 3.34 0.75
N THR A 443 -30.39 2.75 1.32
CA THR A 443 -30.39 2.25 2.71
C THR A 443 -30.11 3.40 3.67
N LEU A 444 -31.14 4.09 4.14
CA LEU A 444 -31.03 5.28 4.98
C LEU A 444 -30.96 4.95 6.48
N HIS A 445 -31.64 3.88 6.90
CA HIS A 445 -31.71 3.46 8.29
C HIS A 445 -31.90 1.93 8.40
N ARG A 446 -31.83 1.40 9.62
CA ARG A 446 -31.90 -0.05 9.88
C ARG A 446 -33.17 -0.74 9.34
N LEU A 447 -34.31 -0.03 9.26
CA LEU A 447 -35.55 -0.59 8.72
C LEU A 447 -35.58 -0.74 7.19
N SER A 448 -34.55 -0.24 6.49
CA SER A 448 -34.34 -0.49 5.07
C SER A 448 -33.85 -1.91 4.78
N ILE A 449 -33.52 -2.68 5.82
CA ILE A 449 -33.13 -4.09 5.73
C ILE A 449 -34.05 -4.87 6.68
N GLN A 450 -34.87 -5.75 6.12
CA GLN A 450 -35.83 -6.53 6.88
C GLN A 450 -35.74 -8.01 6.52
N ALA A 451 -36.06 -8.87 7.47
CA ALA A 451 -36.10 -10.31 7.29
C ALA A 451 -37.51 -10.76 6.90
N PHE A 452 -37.62 -11.59 5.88
CA PHE A 452 -38.86 -12.16 5.39
C PHE A 452 -38.73 -13.69 5.29
N GLN A 453 -39.85 -14.38 5.52
CA GLN A 453 -39.96 -15.81 5.27
C GLN A 453 -40.18 -16.04 3.77
N PRO A 454 -39.25 -16.72 3.07
CA PRO A 454 -39.35 -16.90 1.64
C PRO A 454 -40.36 -18.00 1.26
N ARG A 455 -41.16 -17.73 0.22
CA ARG A 455 -41.96 -18.73 -0.50
C ARG A 455 -41.51 -18.82 -1.95
N MET A 456 -41.48 -19.97 -2.54
CA MET A 456 -41.17 -20.14 -3.96
C MET A 456 -42.32 -19.67 -4.83
N ILE A 457 -41.98 -18.88 -5.82
CA ILE A 457 -42.93 -18.44 -6.86
C ILE A 457 -42.30 -18.67 -8.25
N GLU A 458 -43.19 -18.78 -9.23
CA GLU A 458 -42.80 -18.76 -10.63
C GLU A 458 -42.67 -17.32 -11.11
N GLY A 459 -41.78 -17.10 -12.07
CA GLY A 459 -41.54 -15.75 -12.59
C GLY A 459 -40.12 -15.21 -12.32
N LYS A 460 -39.93 -13.90 -12.50
CA LYS A 460 -38.63 -13.23 -12.37
C LYS A 460 -38.63 -12.12 -11.30
N ALA A 461 -39.79 -11.66 -10.86
CA ALA A 461 -39.94 -10.60 -9.86
C ALA A 461 -40.19 -11.17 -8.46
N CYS A 462 -39.67 -10.52 -7.43
CA CYS A 462 -40.00 -10.83 -6.05
C CYS A 462 -41.34 -10.24 -5.68
N LEU A 463 -42.18 -11.00 -4.97
CA LEU A 463 -43.51 -10.55 -4.50
C LEU A 463 -43.41 -10.14 -3.03
N LEU A 464 -43.99 -8.98 -2.70
CA LEU A 464 -44.21 -8.52 -1.35
C LEU A 464 -45.69 -8.14 -1.17
N TYR A 465 -46.23 -8.29 0.04
CA TYR A 465 -47.63 -7.98 0.32
C TYR A 465 -47.99 -6.53 -0.02
N THR A 466 -47.12 -5.58 0.37
CA THR A 466 -47.30 -4.16 0.05
C THR A 466 -46.08 -3.62 -0.69
N SER A 467 -46.31 -2.59 -1.52
CA SER A 467 -45.20 -1.86 -2.13
C SER A 467 -44.50 -0.98 -1.11
N PRO A 468 -43.15 -1.00 -1.08
CA PRO A 468 -42.37 -0.12 -0.23
C PRO A 468 -42.29 1.33 -0.73
N SER A 469 -42.92 1.64 -1.90
CA SER A 469 -42.88 2.97 -2.50
C SER A 469 -44.30 3.51 -2.69
N PRO A 470 -44.60 4.77 -2.28
CA PRO A 470 -45.88 5.42 -2.54
C PRO A 470 -46.21 5.56 -4.03
N ARG A 471 -45.22 5.53 -4.90
CA ARG A 471 -45.42 5.61 -6.37
C ARG A 471 -46.05 4.37 -6.97
N ASP A 472 -45.93 3.22 -6.31
CA ASP A 472 -46.47 1.96 -6.81
C ASP A 472 -47.95 1.82 -6.53
N ARG A 473 -48.58 2.74 -5.75
CA ARG A 473 -50.00 2.81 -5.48
C ARG A 473 -50.83 3.37 -6.64
N THR A 474 -50.20 4.05 -7.59
CA THR A 474 -50.87 4.78 -8.66
C THR A 474 -50.88 4.07 -10.01
N ARG A 475 -50.50 2.77 -10.04
CA ARG A 475 -50.56 1.94 -11.24
C ARG A 475 -51.54 0.80 -11.12
#